data_8ef99e604fe673778a0c4ee56df749b5
#
_entry.id   8ef99e604fe673778a0c4ee56df749b5
#
_cell.length_a   1.000
_cell.length_b   1.000
_cell.length_c   1.000
_cell.angle_alpha   90.00
_cell.angle_beta   90.00
_cell.angle_gamma   90.00
#
_symmetry.space_group_name_H-M   'P 1'
#
loop_
_entity.id
_entity.type
_entity.pdbx_description
1 polymer ?
#
loop_
_entity_poly.entity_id
_entity_poly.type
_entity_poly.pdbx_seq_one_letter_code
_entity_poly.pdbx_strand_id
1 'polypeptide(L)'
;MSRSRQRRVVITGLGCVSPVGNTVADSWAAITAGKSGIATITKFDATPFTTHFAGEIKGFNIEDYIPAKEARHMDTFIHYGMAAGMQAMQDCGLVVTEANAERIGVIIGSGIGGLPLIEETHAEYTNRGPRRISPFFVPASIINMISGNLSIKYGLQGPNLAIVTACTTGLHCIGAAGRMIEYGDTDVMIAGGAESTISPLGLGGFASARALSSRNDDPATASRPWDKDRDGFVLGEGAGVMVLEEYEHAKARGAKIYAELLGFGMSADAYHMTAPLENGDGARRCMISAMTNAGINADQVDYVNAHGTSTPLGDLAETVAIKRALGDHAKNIVVNSTKSMTGHLLGGAGGLESVFTVLALHKQVSPPTINIFNQDPDCDLDYCANVAREMSIKVAVKNSFGFGGTNGTLVFGKI
;
A
#
# COMPACT_ATOMS: atom_id res chain seq x y z
N MET A 1 -22.93 7.54 -18.95
CA MET A 1 -23.81 6.38 -18.71
C MET A 1 -23.26 5.63 -17.49
N SER A 2 -23.98 5.62 -16.38
CA SER A 2 -23.66 4.80 -15.21
C SER A 2 -23.81 3.33 -15.66
N ARG A 3 -22.71 2.57 -15.66
CA ARG A 3 -22.82 1.11 -15.79
C ARG A 3 -23.51 0.63 -14.52
N SER A 4 -24.67 0.01 -14.65
CA SER A 4 -25.30 -0.66 -13.51
C SER A 4 -24.29 -1.71 -13.00
N ARG A 5 -23.76 -1.51 -11.79
CA ARG A 5 -22.95 -2.53 -11.12
C ARG A 5 -23.82 -3.77 -10.96
N GLN A 6 -23.49 -4.84 -11.63
CA GLN A 6 -24.20 -6.09 -11.47
C GLN A 6 -23.88 -6.76 -10.12
N ARG A 7 -22.66 -6.53 -9.57
CA ARG A 7 -22.17 -7.18 -8.33
C ARG A 7 -21.47 -6.15 -7.43
N ARG A 8 -21.76 -6.19 -6.14
CA ARG A 8 -21.12 -5.37 -5.11
C ARG A 8 -19.89 -6.08 -4.58
N VAL A 9 -18.86 -5.33 -4.21
CA VAL A 9 -17.59 -5.87 -3.71
C VAL A 9 -17.37 -5.39 -2.28
N VAL A 10 -17.13 -6.32 -1.36
CA VAL A 10 -16.93 -6.02 0.06
C VAL A 10 -15.57 -6.55 0.54
N ILE A 11 -15.08 -5.96 1.61
CA ILE A 11 -13.83 -6.36 2.26
C ILE A 11 -14.18 -7.24 3.45
N THR A 12 -13.72 -8.49 3.42
CA THR A 12 -14.03 -9.49 4.46
C THR A 12 -12.82 -9.93 5.26
N GLY A 13 -11.60 -9.64 4.82
CA GLY A 13 -10.38 -9.97 5.55
C GLY A 13 -9.27 -8.96 5.33
N LEU A 14 -8.47 -8.74 6.35
CA LEU A 14 -7.33 -7.80 6.37
C LEU A 14 -6.08 -8.49 6.90
N GLY A 15 -4.92 -8.17 6.31
CA GLY A 15 -3.62 -8.62 6.79
C GLY A 15 -2.54 -7.60 6.48
N CYS A 16 -1.59 -7.43 7.37
CA CYS A 16 -0.44 -6.58 7.12
C CYS A 16 0.80 -6.95 7.95
N VAL A 17 1.95 -6.54 7.42
CA VAL A 17 3.23 -6.48 8.11
C VAL A 17 3.80 -5.10 7.82
N SER A 18 4.15 -4.34 8.85
CA SER A 18 4.56 -2.94 8.71
C SER A 18 5.69 -2.57 9.66
N PRO A 19 6.40 -1.47 9.44
CA PRO A 19 7.45 -0.99 10.35
C PRO A 19 6.99 -0.72 11.79
N VAL A 20 5.67 -0.62 11.99
CA VAL A 20 5.04 -0.31 13.29
C VAL A 20 4.31 -1.50 13.92
N GLY A 21 4.25 -2.65 13.23
CA GLY A 21 3.64 -3.87 13.76
C GLY A 21 3.55 -5.00 12.73
N ASN A 22 3.63 -6.23 13.19
CA ASN A 22 3.62 -7.44 12.34
C ASN A 22 2.21 -8.06 12.18
N THR A 23 1.21 -7.44 12.80
CA THR A 23 -0.21 -7.78 12.65
C THR A 23 -1.05 -6.54 12.39
N VAL A 24 -2.27 -6.72 11.90
CA VAL A 24 -3.24 -5.64 11.71
C VAL A 24 -3.55 -4.92 13.02
N ALA A 25 -3.70 -5.67 14.11
CA ALA A 25 -4.02 -5.10 15.43
C ALA A 25 -2.87 -4.23 15.97
N ASP A 26 -1.63 -4.73 15.92
CA ASP A 26 -0.45 -4.01 16.40
C ASP A 26 -0.19 -2.76 15.55
N SER A 27 -0.26 -2.91 14.23
CA SER A 27 -0.08 -1.79 13.29
C SER A 27 -1.13 -0.70 13.50
N TRP A 28 -2.40 -1.07 13.67
CA TRP A 28 -3.47 -0.12 13.92
C TRP A 28 -3.29 0.63 15.25
N ALA A 29 -2.98 -0.10 16.32
CA ALA A 29 -2.71 0.50 17.63
C ALA A 29 -1.54 1.48 17.58
N ALA A 30 -0.47 1.13 16.86
CA ALA A 30 0.70 1.99 16.72
C ALA A 30 0.42 3.25 15.90
N ILE A 31 -0.26 3.14 14.74
CA ILE A 31 -0.54 4.33 13.92
C ILE A 31 -1.55 5.28 14.57
N THR A 32 -2.55 4.77 15.27
CA THR A 32 -3.50 5.63 16.01
C THR A 32 -2.86 6.30 17.22
N ALA A 33 -1.82 5.68 17.79
CA ALA A 33 -1.00 6.28 18.84
C ALA A 33 0.10 7.24 18.32
N GLY A 34 0.20 7.44 16.99
CA GLY A 34 1.22 8.31 16.39
C GLY A 34 2.66 7.80 16.54
N LYS A 35 2.86 6.47 16.60
CA LYS A 35 4.19 5.89 16.77
C LYS A 35 4.94 5.79 15.44
N SER A 36 6.14 6.36 15.36
CA SER A 36 7.04 6.19 14.21
C SER A 36 7.70 4.81 14.22
N GLY A 37 7.70 4.15 13.06
CA GLY A 37 8.48 2.94 12.81
C GLY A 37 9.84 3.21 12.16
N ILE A 38 10.16 4.48 11.90
CA ILE A 38 11.39 4.89 11.21
C ILE A 38 12.55 4.97 12.21
N ALA A 39 13.67 4.36 11.85
CA ALA A 39 14.89 4.31 12.67
C ALA A 39 16.13 4.14 11.78
N THR A 40 17.31 4.23 12.37
CA THR A 40 18.58 3.92 11.67
C THR A 40 18.53 2.53 11.07
N ILE A 41 19.01 2.39 9.83
CA ILE A 41 19.11 1.12 9.10
C ILE A 41 20.03 0.16 9.84
N THR A 42 19.58 -1.08 10.00
CA THR A 42 20.34 -2.15 10.67
C THR A 42 20.73 -3.30 9.74
N LYS A 43 20.12 -3.39 8.56
CA LYS A 43 20.34 -4.51 7.61
C LYS A 43 21.71 -4.47 6.92
N PHE A 44 22.30 -3.28 6.78
CA PHE A 44 23.61 -3.07 6.16
C PHE A 44 24.23 -1.78 6.65
N ASP A 45 25.54 -1.57 6.38
CA ASP A 45 26.21 -0.30 6.68
C ASP A 45 25.73 0.81 5.73
N ALA A 46 24.89 1.71 6.23
CA ALA A 46 24.34 2.84 5.49
C ALA A 46 25.22 4.09 5.55
N THR A 47 26.35 4.10 6.27
CA THR A 47 27.20 5.29 6.45
C THR A 47 27.77 5.89 5.14
N PRO A 48 28.01 5.12 4.06
CA PRO A 48 28.44 5.69 2.78
C PRO A 48 27.34 6.45 2.01
N PHE A 49 26.08 6.33 2.41
CA PHE A 49 24.94 6.95 1.74
C PHE A 49 24.56 8.29 2.38
N THR A 50 23.77 9.10 1.68
CA THR A 50 23.25 10.38 2.21
C THR A 50 22.11 10.20 3.21
N THR A 51 21.46 9.03 3.21
CA THR A 51 20.36 8.66 4.09
C THR A 51 20.73 7.40 4.86
N HIS A 52 20.59 7.43 6.20
CA HIS A 52 21.01 6.34 7.08
C HIS A 52 19.84 5.66 7.81
N PHE A 53 18.61 5.97 7.44
CA PHE A 53 17.41 5.51 8.15
C PHE A 53 16.32 5.05 7.18
N ALA A 54 15.43 4.21 7.68
CA ALA A 54 14.30 3.66 6.94
C ALA A 54 13.22 3.12 7.91
N GLY A 55 12.06 2.79 7.39
CA GLY A 55 11.04 2.01 8.08
C GLY A 55 11.28 0.52 7.89
N GLU A 56 12.23 -0.06 8.63
CA GLU A 56 12.47 -1.51 8.64
C GLU A 56 11.41 -2.26 9.44
N ILE A 57 11.08 -3.47 9.02
CA ILE A 57 10.29 -4.41 9.81
C ILE A 57 11.11 -4.92 11.00
N LYS A 58 10.49 -4.97 12.19
CA LYS A 58 11.14 -5.36 13.43
C LYS A 58 10.46 -6.59 14.03
N GLY A 59 11.27 -7.55 14.50
CA GLY A 59 10.77 -8.74 15.22
C GLY A 59 9.86 -9.65 14.38
N PHE A 60 9.92 -9.58 13.06
CA PHE A 60 9.19 -10.47 12.16
C PHE A 60 9.91 -11.82 12.01
N ASN A 61 9.16 -12.90 12.14
CA ASN A 61 9.63 -14.24 11.88
C ASN A 61 8.71 -14.93 10.87
N ILE A 62 9.23 -15.26 9.68
CA ILE A 62 8.46 -15.96 8.64
C ILE A 62 8.08 -17.38 9.07
N GLU A 63 8.83 -18.00 9.99
CA GLU A 63 8.55 -19.36 10.46
C GLU A 63 7.23 -19.46 11.25
N ASP A 64 6.68 -18.33 11.70
CA ASP A 64 5.34 -18.28 12.30
C ASP A 64 4.23 -18.55 11.26
N TYR A 65 4.56 -18.48 9.96
CA TYR A 65 3.62 -18.62 8.83
C TYR A 65 3.92 -19.81 7.94
N ILE A 66 5.18 -20.03 7.59
CA ILE A 66 5.62 -21.10 6.69
C ILE A 66 6.91 -21.77 7.21
N PRO A 67 7.13 -23.06 6.89
CA PRO A 67 8.34 -23.75 7.32
C PRO A 67 9.63 -23.08 6.78
N ALA A 68 10.69 -23.04 7.58
CA ALA A 68 12.00 -22.51 7.19
C ALA A 68 12.53 -23.08 5.87
N LYS A 69 12.24 -24.37 5.60
CA LYS A 69 12.62 -25.03 4.34
C LYS A 69 12.00 -24.37 3.12
N GLU A 70 10.78 -23.90 3.21
CA GLU A 70 10.08 -23.19 2.13
C GLU A 70 10.55 -21.74 2.06
N ALA A 71 10.61 -21.05 3.20
CA ALA A 71 10.98 -19.64 3.30
C ALA A 71 12.33 -19.31 2.65
N ARG A 72 13.34 -20.17 2.82
CA ARG A 72 14.69 -19.96 2.24
C ARG A 72 14.74 -19.92 0.71
N HIS A 73 13.65 -20.27 0.03
CA HIS A 73 13.51 -20.23 -1.43
C HIS A 73 12.70 -19.03 -1.90
N MET A 74 12.53 -18.00 -1.06
CA MET A 74 11.74 -16.81 -1.31
C MET A 74 12.52 -15.59 -0.85
N ASP A 75 12.54 -14.52 -1.65
CA ASP A 75 13.01 -13.21 -1.19
C ASP A 75 12.06 -12.63 -0.11
N THR A 76 12.56 -11.72 0.67
CA THR A 76 11.85 -11.13 1.82
C THR A 76 10.54 -10.45 1.44
N PHE A 77 10.41 -9.84 0.23
CA PHE A 77 9.13 -9.26 -0.19
C PHE A 77 8.03 -10.33 -0.31
N ILE A 78 8.40 -11.56 -0.70
CA ILE A 78 7.46 -12.70 -0.73
C ILE A 78 7.08 -13.10 0.70
N HIS A 79 8.03 -13.11 1.64
CA HIS A 79 7.73 -13.40 3.05
C HIS A 79 6.67 -12.45 3.61
N TYR A 80 6.82 -11.15 3.39
CA TYR A 80 5.86 -10.14 3.86
C TYR A 80 4.50 -10.31 3.19
N GLY A 81 4.48 -10.52 1.87
CA GLY A 81 3.25 -10.74 1.11
C GLY A 81 2.51 -12.01 1.53
N MET A 82 3.25 -13.12 1.77
CA MET A 82 2.70 -14.38 2.28
C MET A 82 2.10 -14.19 3.67
N ALA A 83 2.83 -13.58 4.60
CA ALA A 83 2.35 -13.36 5.96
C ALA A 83 1.07 -12.50 5.98
N ALA A 84 1.06 -11.38 5.26
CA ALA A 84 -0.11 -10.52 5.15
C ALA A 84 -1.29 -11.22 4.47
N GLY A 85 -1.05 -11.99 3.39
CA GLY A 85 -2.08 -12.77 2.72
C GLY A 85 -2.69 -13.86 3.62
N MET A 86 -1.85 -14.54 4.40
CA MET A 86 -2.31 -15.56 5.35
C MET A 86 -3.11 -14.95 6.50
N GLN A 87 -2.71 -13.78 7.03
CA GLN A 87 -3.51 -13.04 8.01
C GLN A 87 -4.88 -12.69 7.43
N ALA A 88 -4.94 -12.17 6.20
CA ALA A 88 -6.18 -11.78 5.54
C ALA A 88 -7.11 -12.99 5.32
N MET A 89 -6.56 -14.15 4.92
CA MET A 89 -7.31 -15.40 4.77
C MET A 89 -7.85 -15.91 6.11
N GLN A 90 -7.05 -15.83 7.16
CA GLN A 90 -7.47 -16.21 8.51
C GLN A 90 -8.59 -15.27 9.01
N ASP A 91 -8.45 -13.97 8.83
CA ASP A 91 -9.43 -12.97 9.27
C ASP A 91 -10.76 -13.10 8.54
N CYS A 92 -10.75 -13.40 7.23
CA CYS A 92 -11.99 -13.58 6.47
C CYS A 92 -12.73 -14.89 6.78
N GLY A 93 -12.06 -15.88 7.35
CA GLY A 93 -12.64 -17.17 7.72
C GLY A 93 -13.19 -17.98 6.53
N LEU A 94 -12.73 -17.69 5.30
CA LEU A 94 -13.16 -18.43 4.11
C LEU A 94 -12.54 -19.82 4.08
N VAL A 95 -13.39 -20.84 3.91
CA VAL A 95 -12.94 -22.21 3.70
C VAL A 95 -12.87 -22.50 2.21
N VAL A 96 -11.67 -22.84 1.73
CA VAL A 96 -11.44 -23.25 0.33
C VAL A 96 -11.79 -24.73 0.18
N THR A 97 -12.57 -25.04 -0.85
CA THR A 97 -13.03 -26.39 -1.19
C THR A 97 -12.89 -26.61 -2.69
N GLU A 98 -12.97 -27.84 -3.17
CA GLU A 98 -12.99 -28.16 -4.60
C GLU A 98 -14.13 -27.42 -5.34
N ALA A 99 -15.26 -27.19 -4.67
CA ALA A 99 -16.42 -26.54 -5.28
C ALA A 99 -16.25 -25.02 -5.50
N ASN A 100 -15.38 -24.36 -4.72
CA ASN A 100 -15.19 -22.90 -4.82
C ASN A 100 -13.78 -22.47 -5.26
N ALA A 101 -12.81 -23.37 -5.32
CA ALA A 101 -11.41 -23.06 -5.61
C ALA A 101 -11.20 -22.28 -6.91
N GLU A 102 -11.93 -22.63 -7.99
CA GLU A 102 -11.86 -21.94 -9.28
C GLU A 102 -12.44 -20.51 -9.26
N ARG A 103 -13.20 -20.18 -8.22
CA ARG A 103 -13.82 -18.86 -8.02
C ARG A 103 -13.06 -17.96 -7.06
N ILE A 104 -11.86 -18.38 -6.59
CA ILE A 104 -11.02 -17.64 -5.66
C ILE A 104 -9.67 -17.37 -6.31
N GLY A 105 -9.37 -16.09 -6.55
CA GLY A 105 -8.13 -15.66 -7.20
C GLY A 105 -7.21 -14.85 -6.27
N VAL A 106 -6.01 -14.56 -6.76
CA VAL A 106 -4.98 -13.78 -6.07
C VAL A 106 -4.35 -12.76 -7.02
N ILE A 107 -4.22 -11.52 -6.56
CA ILE A 107 -3.50 -10.47 -7.28
C ILE A 107 -2.72 -9.60 -6.28
N ILE A 108 -1.46 -9.92 -6.07
CA ILE A 108 -0.57 -9.19 -5.18
C ILE A 108 0.69 -8.83 -5.95
N GLY A 109 1.03 -7.53 -5.92
CA GLY A 109 2.17 -6.99 -6.64
C GLY A 109 3.30 -6.51 -5.73
N SER A 110 4.42 -6.18 -6.35
CA SER A 110 5.55 -5.47 -5.75
C SER A 110 6.08 -4.47 -6.77
N GLY A 111 6.65 -3.37 -6.31
CA GLY A 111 7.19 -2.35 -7.22
C GLY A 111 8.50 -2.78 -7.87
N ILE A 112 9.38 -3.41 -7.11
CA ILE A 112 10.74 -3.80 -7.54
C ILE A 112 10.95 -5.32 -7.41
N GLY A 113 10.29 -5.99 -6.46
CA GLY A 113 10.42 -7.42 -6.23
C GLY A 113 11.70 -7.78 -5.48
N GLY A 114 12.34 -8.90 -5.86
CA GLY A 114 13.45 -9.50 -5.13
C GLY A 114 14.80 -8.81 -5.31
N LEU A 115 14.86 -7.47 -5.16
CA LEU A 115 16.10 -6.70 -5.33
C LEU A 115 17.23 -7.16 -4.37
N PRO A 116 16.99 -7.37 -3.06
CA PRO A 116 18.03 -7.85 -2.15
C PRO A 116 18.62 -9.20 -2.60
N LEU A 117 17.80 -10.16 -3.00
CA LEU A 117 18.26 -11.44 -3.49
C LEU A 117 19.05 -11.33 -4.80
N ILE A 118 18.67 -10.41 -5.68
CA ILE A 118 19.39 -10.12 -6.92
C ILE A 118 20.79 -9.56 -6.60
N GLU A 119 20.89 -8.62 -5.66
CA GLU A 119 22.18 -8.06 -5.20
C GLU A 119 23.08 -9.16 -4.61
N GLU A 120 22.58 -9.95 -3.67
CA GLU A 120 23.31 -11.05 -3.04
C GLU A 120 23.76 -12.09 -4.07
N THR A 121 22.87 -12.53 -4.96
CA THR A 121 23.18 -13.52 -5.99
C THR A 121 24.23 -12.98 -6.98
N HIS A 122 24.16 -11.69 -7.34
CA HIS A 122 25.18 -11.08 -8.20
C HIS A 122 26.55 -11.02 -7.53
N ALA A 123 26.60 -10.68 -6.24
CA ALA A 123 27.84 -10.68 -5.47
C ALA A 123 28.45 -12.10 -5.38
N GLU A 124 27.64 -13.11 -5.09
CA GLU A 124 28.08 -14.51 -5.06
C GLU A 124 28.59 -14.99 -6.44
N TYR A 125 27.85 -14.65 -7.50
CA TYR A 125 28.26 -14.97 -8.87
C TYR A 125 29.61 -14.34 -9.23
N THR A 126 29.80 -13.07 -8.92
CA THR A 126 31.04 -12.33 -9.24
C THR A 126 32.24 -12.88 -8.49
N ASN A 127 32.04 -13.24 -7.20
CA ASN A 127 33.14 -13.71 -6.36
C ASN A 127 33.45 -15.21 -6.52
N ARG A 128 32.47 -16.06 -6.88
CA ARG A 128 32.56 -17.54 -6.77
C ARG A 128 32.11 -18.28 -8.03
N GLY A 129 31.64 -17.53 -9.07
CA GLY A 129 31.27 -18.06 -10.38
C GLY A 129 29.84 -18.63 -10.46
N PRO A 130 29.41 -19.04 -11.68
CA PRO A 130 28.01 -19.34 -11.98
C PRO A 130 27.42 -20.54 -11.24
N ARG A 131 28.24 -21.44 -10.68
CA ARG A 131 27.76 -22.58 -9.90
C ARG A 131 27.14 -22.19 -8.55
N ARG A 132 27.26 -20.91 -8.16
CA ARG A 132 26.66 -20.38 -6.93
C ARG A 132 25.26 -19.83 -7.12
N ILE A 133 24.81 -19.65 -8.35
CA ILE A 133 23.43 -19.23 -8.62
C ILE A 133 22.49 -20.36 -8.21
N SER A 134 21.57 -20.05 -7.29
CA SER A 134 20.57 -21.00 -6.82
C SER A 134 19.60 -21.41 -7.94
N PRO A 135 19.17 -22.67 -8.04
CA PRO A 135 18.10 -23.07 -8.96
C PRO A 135 16.75 -22.40 -8.63
N PHE A 136 16.60 -21.86 -7.43
CA PHE A 136 15.44 -21.11 -6.98
C PHE A 136 15.54 -19.61 -7.22
N PHE A 137 16.65 -19.10 -7.76
CA PHE A 137 16.88 -17.66 -7.94
C PHE A 137 15.73 -16.97 -8.67
N VAL A 138 15.30 -17.51 -9.82
CA VAL A 138 14.20 -16.93 -10.59
C VAL A 138 12.87 -16.94 -9.81
N PRO A 139 12.35 -18.08 -9.36
CA PRO A 139 11.08 -18.11 -8.63
C PRO A 139 11.14 -17.38 -7.28
N ALA A 140 12.32 -17.21 -6.69
CA ALA A 140 12.47 -16.45 -5.44
C ALA A 140 12.45 -14.93 -5.65
N SER A 141 12.72 -14.44 -6.86
CA SER A 141 12.87 -13.00 -7.13
C SER A 141 11.75 -12.37 -7.95
N ILE A 142 10.98 -13.14 -8.74
CA ILE A 142 9.94 -12.59 -9.61
C ILE A 142 8.66 -12.22 -8.85
N ILE A 143 8.05 -11.12 -9.25
CA ILE A 143 7.01 -10.42 -8.49
C ILE A 143 5.71 -11.23 -8.30
N ASN A 144 5.32 -12.02 -9.29
CA ASN A 144 4.08 -12.81 -9.23
C ASN A 144 4.14 -13.99 -8.24
N MET A 145 5.28 -14.23 -7.60
CA MET A 145 5.42 -15.40 -6.71
C MET A 145 4.79 -15.24 -5.34
N ILE A 146 4.38 -14.04 -4.93
CA ILE A 146 3.49 -13.90 -3.77
C ILE A 146 2.15 -14.56 -4.11
N SER A 147 1.55 -14.18 -5.22
CA SER A 147 0.28 -14.76 -5.70
C SER A 147 0.40 -16.25 -5.96
N GLY A 148 1.49 -16.69 -6.60
CA GLY A 148 1.77 -18.09 -6.86
C GLY A 148 1.85 -18.95 -5.60
N ASN A 149 2.61 -18.50 -4.60
CA ASN A 149 2.78 -19.25 -3.35
C ASN A 149 1.50 -19.29 -2.50
N LEU A 150 0.72 -18.20 -2.43
CA LEU A 150 -0.59 -18.20 -1.76
C LEU A 150 -1.58 -19.15 -2.45
N SER A 151 -1.61 -19.11 -3.79
CA SER A 151 -2.42 -20.01 -4.61
C SER A 151 -2.10 -21.48 -4.32
N ILE A 152 -0.81 -21.85 -4.32
CA ILE A 152 -0.35 -23.21 -3.99
C ILE A 152 -0.73 -23.59 -2.56
N LYS A 153 -0.49 -22.70 -1.60
CA LYS A 153 -0.73 -22.95 -0.18
C LYS A 153 -2.20 -23.25 0.15
N TYR A 154 -3.11 -22.51 -0.48
CA TYR A 154 -4.55 -22.61 -0.21
C TYR A 154 -5.34 -23.38 -1.28
N GLY A 155 -4.70 -23.81 -2.36
CA GLY A 155 -5.38 -24.50 -3.47
C GLY A 155 -6.30 -23.58 -4.27
N LEU A 156 -5.93 -22.28 -4.41
CA LEU A 156 -6.73 -21.30 -5.14
C LEU A 156 -6.52 -21.46 -6.65
N GLN A 157 -7.59 -21.65 -7.41
CA GLN A 157 -7.55 -21.98 -8.84
C GLN A 157 -8.15 -20.88 -9.73
N GLY A 158 -8.59 -19.77 -9.14
CA GLY A 158 -9.04 -18.59 -9.87
C GLY A 158 -7.87 -17.78 -10.48
N PRO A 159 -8.11 -16.56 -10.96
CA PRO A 159 -7.07 -15.70 -11.54
C PRO A 159 -5.87 -15.54 -10.62
N ASN A 160 -4.65 -15.71 -11.17
CA ASN A 160 -3.39 -15.61 -10.44
C ASN A 160 -2.47 -14.63 -11.17
N LEU A 161 -2.35 -13.42 -10.64
CA LEU A 161 -1.72 -12.29 -11.31
C LEU A 161 -0.83 -11.47 -10.37
N ALA A 162 -0.03 -10.58 -10.95
CA ALA A 162 0.61 -9.46 -10.27
C ALA A 162 0.54 -8.23 -11.17
N ILE A 163 0.31 -7.06 -10.58
CA ILE A 163 0.46 -5.76 -11.25
C ILE A 163 1.73 -5.10 -10.73
N VAL A 164 2.43 -4.37 -11.60
CA VAL A 164 3.62 -3.58 -11.26
C VAL A 164 3.43 -2.18 -11.82
N THR A 165 3.20 -1.22 -10.92
CA THR A 165 2.97 0.19 -11.25
C THR A 165 3.62 1.10 -10.20
N ALA A 166 4.89 0.82 -9.89
CA ALA A 166 5.69 1.54 -8.90
C ALA A 166 4.92 1.71 -7.57
N CYS A 167 4.84 2.94 -7.04
CA CYS A 167 4.18 3.22 -5.77
C CYS A 167 2.66 3.01 -5.76
N THR A 168 2.03 2.77 -6.92
CA THR A 168 0.59 2.55 -7.06
C THR A 168 0.22 1.07 -7.12
N THR A 169 1.22 0.19 -7.15
CA THR A 169 1.07 -1.26 -7.36
C THR A 169 -0.02 -1.90 -6.50
N GLY A 170 0.07 -1.81 -5.18
CA GLY A 170 -0.87 -2.47 -4.27
C GLY A 170 -2.30 -1.94 -4.41
N LEU A 171 -2.45 -0.63 -4.65
CA LEU A 171 -3.75 -0.02 -4.91
C LEU A 171 -4.35 -0.51 -6.23
N HIS A 172 -3.56 -0.58 -7.29
CA HIS A 172 -4.01 -1.11 -8.58
C HIS A 172 -4.38 -2.58 -8.51
N CYS A 173 -3.65 -3.39 -7.72
CA CYS A 173 -4.02 -4.79 -7.46
C CYS A 173 -5.41 -4.89 -6.83
N ILE A 174 -5.70 -4.08 -5.80
CA ILE A 174 -7.00 -4.06 -5.12
C ILE A 174 -8.11 -3.61 -6.09
N GLY A 175 -7.88 -2.54 -6.84
CA GLY A 175 -8.87 -2.02 -7.80
C GLY A 175 -9.16 -3.01 -8.94
N ALA A 176 -8.13 -3.67 -9.48
CA ALA A 176 -8.29 -4.69 -10.51
C ALA A 176 -9.02 -5.93 -9.98
N ALA A 177 -8.72 -6.37 -8.75
CA ALA A 177 -9.42 -7.45 -8.06
C ALA A 177 -10.92 -7.14 -7.92
N GLY A 178 -11.26 -5.92 -7.48
CA GLY A 178 -12.64 -5.48 -7.39
C GLY A 178 -13.36 -5.57 -8.74
N ARG A 179 -12.72 -5.13 -9.83
CA ARG A 179 -13.30 -5.24 -11.17
C ARG A 179 -13.53 -6.68 -11.62
N MET A 180 -12.60 -7.61 -11.34
CA MET A 180 -12.80 -9.02 -11.67
C MET A 180 -14.03 -9.61 -10.97
N ILE A 181 -14.28 -9.22 -9.72
CA ILE A 181 -15.49 -9.61 -8.99
C ILE A 181 -16.73 -8.95 -9.59
N GLU A 182 -16.68 -7.64 -9.88
CA GLU A 182 -17.81 -6.89 -10.49
C GLU A 182 -18.23 -7.48 -11.84
N TYR A 183 -17.24 -7.92 -12.65
CA TYR A 183 -17.49 -8.56 -13.96
C TYR A 183 -17.92 -10.02 -13.86
N GLY A 184 -17.78 -10.67 -12.70
CA GLY A 184 -18.16 -12.05 -12.49
C GLY A 184 -17.09 -13.09 -12.88
N ASP A 185 -15.85 -12.66 -13.13
CA ASP A 185 -14.73 -13.58 -13.39
C ASP A 185 -14.43 -14.46 -12.18
N THR A 186 -14.65 -13.92 -10.99
CA THR A 186 -14.40 -14.58 -9.69
C THR A 186 -15.39 -14.09 -8.63
N ASP A 187 -15.48 -14.80 -7.50
CA ASP A 187 -16.30 -14.41 -6.37
C ASP A 187 -15.48 -13.84 -5.21
N VAL A 188 -14.20 -14.25 -5.12
CA VAL A 188 -13.27 -13.81 -4.09
C VAL A 188 -11.91 -13.53 -4.69
N MET A 189 -11.27 -12.43 -4.27
CA MET A 189 -9.91 -12.10 -4.62
C MET A 189 -9.09 -11.71 -3.38
N ILE A 190 -7.92 -12.30 -3.24
CA ILE A 190 -6.89 -11.86 -2.30
C ILE A 190 -6.03 -10.82 -3.03
N ALA A 191 -6.00 -9.59 -2.56
CA ALA A 191 -5.36 -8.50 -3.29
C ALA A 191 -4.56 -7.55 -2.39
N GLY A 192 -3.48 -7.00 -2.94
CA GLY A 192 -2.65 -6.05 -2.20
C GLY A 192 -1.27 -5.86 -2.80
N GLY A 193 -0.31 -5.50 -1.97
CA GLY A 193 1.07 -5.31 -2.37
C GLY A 193 2.05 -5.55 -1.23
N ALA A 194 3.29 -5.89 -1.60
CA ALA A 194 4.40 -6.06 -0.68
C ALA A 194 5.69 -5.49 -1.28
N GLU A 195 6.61 -5.07 -0.42
CA GLU A 195 7.92 -4.57 -0.84
C GLU A 195 8.99 -4.84 0.21
N SER A 196 10.20 -5.14 -0.24
CA SER A 196 11.40 -5.23 0.61
C SER A 196 12.61 -4.71 -0.15
N THR A 197 12.77 -3.39 -0.21
CA THR A 197 13.82 -2.72 -0.99
C THR A 197 14.80 -1.92 -0.14
N ILE A 198 14.82 -2.15 1.17
CA ILE A 198 15.85 -1.57 2.05
C ILE A 198 17.13 -2.39 1.89
N SER A 199 17.89 -2.04 0.84
CA SER A 199 19.14 -2.67 0.42
C SER A 199 20.09 -1.58 -0.11
N PRO A 200 21.38 -1.87 -0.31
CA PRO A 200 22.33 -0.91 -0.86
C PRO A 200 21.91 -0.29 -2.20
N LEU A 201 21.44 -1.09 -3.17
CA LEU A 201 20.98 -0.54 -4.46
C LEU A 201 19.63 0.16 -4.33
N GLY A 202 18.71 -0.34 -3.51
CA GLY A 202 17.41 0.29 -3.27
C GLY A 202 17.59 1.67 -2.64
N LEU A 203 18.33 1.76 -1.53
CA LEU A 203 18.62 3.01 -0.86
C LEU A 203 19.44 3.94 -1.76
N GLY A 204 20.53 3.42 -2.37
CA GLY A 204 21.43 4.18 -3.21
C GLY A 204 20.78 4.74 -4.47
N GLY A 205 19.88 3.98 -5.09
CA GLY A 205 19.14 4.42 -6.28
C GLY A 205 18.25 5.63 -5.99
N PHE A 206 17.44 5.58 -4.92
CA PHE A 206 16.60 6.71 -4.53
C PHE A 206 17.40 7.89 -3.95
N ALA A 207 18.49 7.64 -3.23
CA ALA A 207 19.39 8.67 -2.75
C ALA A 207 20.06 9.42 -3.91
N SER A 208 20.55 8.71 -4.94
CA SER A 208 21.13 9.29 -6.16
C SER A 208 20.10 10.13 -6.94
N ALA A 209 18.84 9.74 -6.91
CA ALA A 209 17.73 10.53 -7.48
C ALA A 209 17.33 11.73 -6.62
N ARG A 210 17.98 11.94 -5.45
CA ARG A 210 17.64 12.99 -4.47
C ARG A 210 16.18 12.97 -4.04
N ALA A 211 15.60 11.77 -3.93
CA ALA A 211 14.21 11.59 -3.58
C ALA A 211 14.01 11.33 -2.07
N LEU A 212 15.07 10.95 -1.34
CA LEU A 212 15.02 10.61 0.08
C LEU A 212 15.32 11.82 0.97
N SER A 213 14.68 11.83 2.14
CA SER A 213 15.08 12.71 3.24
C SER A 213 16.50 12.39 3.71
N SER A 214 17.25 13.41 4.06
CA SER A 214 18.61 13.31 4.60
C SER A 214 18.71 13.70 6.09
N ARG A 215 17.61 13.73 6.81
CA ARG A 215 17.52 14.10 8.24
C ARG A 215 18.04 12.99 9.15
N ASN A 216 19.35 12.70 9.06
CA ASN A 216 20.01 11.60 9.78
C ASN A 216 20.12 11.82 11.30
N ASP A 217 20.05 13.07 11.76
CA ASP A 217 20.11 13.48 13.15
C ASP A 217 18.82 13.19 13.92
N ASP A 218 17.68 13.07 13.21
CA ASP A 218 16.39 12.77 13.82
C ASP A 218 15.50 11.93 12.87
N PRO A 219 15.80 10.62 12.70
CA PRO A 219 15.09 9.74 11.79
C PRO A 219 13.58 9.66 12.03
N ALA A 220 13.16 9.66 13.30
CA ALA A 220 11.75 9.51 13.67
C ALA A 220 10.87 10.66 13.17
N THR A 221 11.45 11.84 12.93
CA THR A 221 10.77 13.03 12.41
C THR A 221 11.05 13.32 10.94
N ALA A 222 11.78 12.45 10.24
CA ALA A 222 12.19 12.67 8.85
C ALA A 222 11.00 12.63 7.88
N SER A 223 10.06 11.69 8.05
CA SER A 223 8.83 11.67 7.26
C SER A 223 7.81 12.62 7.87
N ARG A 224 7.57 13.73 7.18
CA ARG A 224 6.75 14.86 7.64
C ARG A 224 5.87 15.44 6.52
N PRO A 225 4.92 14.66 5.98
CA PRO A 225 4.05 15.16 4.91
C PRO A 225 3.41 16.50 5.27
N TRP A 226 3.41 17.46 4.33
CA TRP A 226 2.87 18.83 4.44
C TRP A 226 3.51 19.73 5.49
N ASP A 227 4.54 19.27 6.19
CA ASP A 227 5.38 20.18 6.99
C ASP A 227 6.27 21.01 6.07
N LYS A 228 6.53 22.26 6.44
CA LYS A 228 7.33 23.20 5.64
C LYS A 228 8.77 22.75 5.42
N ASP A 229 9.32 22.01 6.40
CA ASP A 229 10.71 21.55 6.40
C ASP A 229 10.87 20.11 5.88
N ARG A 230 9.87 19.58 5.13
CA ARG A 230 9.98 18.28 4.47
C ARG A 230 11.02 18.31 3.37
N ASP A 231 11.84 17.29 3.26
CA ASP A 231 13.00 17.24 2.36
C ASP A 231 13.11 15.99 1.48
N GLY A 232 12.10 15.11 1.51
CA GLY A 232 12.07 13.86 0.76
C GLY A 232 11.32 12.76 1.48
N PHE A 233 11.08 11.65 0.80
CA PHE A 233 10.42 10.53 1.44
C PHE A 233 11.39 9.67 2.25
N VAL A 234 10.87 8.84 3.13
CA VAL A 234 11.60 7.81 3.87
C VAL A 234 11.24 6.46 3.31
N LEU A 235 12.24 5.66 2.93
CA LEU A 235 12.02 4.30 2.43
C LEU A 235 11.44 3.41 3.54
N GLY A 236 10.45 2.59 3.22
CA GLY A 236 9.84 1.61 4.11
C GLY A 236 9.68 0.26 3.44
N GLU A 237 9.38 -0.78 4.20
CA GLU A 237 9.12 -2.12 3.71
C GLU A 237 7.93 -2.75 4.42
N GLY A 238 7.38 -3.83 3.86
CA GLY A 238 6.25 -4.56 4.41
C GLY A 238 5.21 -4.94 3.39
N ALA A 239 4.00 -5.24 3.85
CA ALA A 239 2.89 -5.66 3.01
C ALA A 239 1.54 -5.24 3.59
N GLY A 240 0.57 -5.04 2.71
CA GLY A 240 -0.84 -4.94 3.06
C GLY A 240 -1.68 -5.71 2.04
N VAL A 241 -2.52 -6.59 2.54
CA VAL A 241 -3.36 -7.50 1.75
C VAL A 241 -4.76 -7.51 2.32
N MET A 242 -5.75 -7.58 1.45
CA MET A 242 -7.15 -7.74 1.84
C MET A 242 -7.83 -8.83 1.02
N VAL A 243 -8.89 -9.40 1.58
CA VAL A 243 -9.81 -10.28 0.87
C VAL A 243 -11.00 -9.44 0.42
N LEU A 244 -11.18 -9.37 -0.89
CA LEU A 244 -12.35 -8.80 -1.53
C LEU A 244 -13.30 -9.94 -1.89
N GLU A 245 -14.60 -9.72 -1.69
CA GLU A 245 -15.61 -10.75 -1.86
C GLU A 245 -16.89 -10.15 -2.45
N GLU A 246 -17.56 -10.91 -3.28
CA GLU A 246 -18.89 -10.56 -3.76
C GLU A 246 -19.86 -10.49 -2.57
N TYR A 247 -20.69 -9.44 -2.53
CA TYR A 247 -21.52 -9.11 -1.36
C TYR A 247 -22.51 -10.21 -0.96
N GLU A 248 -23.25 -10.78 -1.93
CA GLU A 248 -24.23 -11.82 -1.61
C GLU A 248 -23.53 -13.14 -1.23
N HIS A 249 -22.36 -13.42 -1.80
CA HIS A 249 -21.51 -14.54 -1.40
C HIS A 249 -21.04 -14.37 0.05
N ALA A 250 -20.51 -13.20 0.40
CA ALA A 250 -20.07 -12.89 1.77
C ALA A 250 -21.21 -13.01 2.78
N LYS A 251 -22.37 -12.46 2.45
CA LYS A 251 -23.57 -12.47 3.27
C LYS A 251 -24.13 -13.88 3.47
N ALA A 252 -24.16 -14.71 2.40
CA ALA A 252 -24.65 -16.08 2.45
C ALA A 252 -23.85 -16.96 3.42
N ARG A 253 -22.53 -16.74 3.57
CA ARG A 253 -21.67 -17.45 4.52
C ARG A 253 -21.55 -16.77 5.89
N GLY A 254 -22.22 -15.65 6.13
CA GLY A 254 -22.17 -14.90 7.38
C GLY A 254 -20.81 -14.24 7.64
N ALA A 255 -20.11 -13.82 6.59
CA ALA A 255 -18.82 -13.17 6.71
C ALA A 255 -18.90 -11.85 7.48
N LYS A 256 -17.85 -11.54 8.24
CA LYS A 256 -17.61 -10.19 8.72
C LYS A 256 -17.32 -9.29 7.53
N ILE A 257 -17.96 -8.15 7.47
CA ILE A 257 -17.74 -7.15 6.43
C ILE A 257 -17.17 -5.87 7.07
N TYR A 258 -16.04 -5.42 6.58
CA TYR A 258 -15.39 -4.20 7.07
C TYR A 258 -15.88 -2.94 6.36
N ALA A 259 -16.00 -3.03 5.03
CA ALA A 259 -16.36 -1.92 4.14
C ALA A 259 -16.81 -2.47 2.78
N GLU A 260 -17.39 -1.61 1.95
CA GLU A 260 -17.62 -1.85 0.53
C GLU A 260 -16.59 -1.10 -0.31
N LEU A 261 -16.03 -1.73 -1.34
CA LEU A 261 -15.26 -1.07 -2.38
C LEU A 261 -16.24 -0.44 -3.39
N LEU A 262 -16.46 0.86 -3.24
CA LEU A 262 -17.41 1.61 -4.05
C LEU A 262 -16.86 2.00 -5.42
N GLY A 263 -15.58 2.31 -5.54
CA GLY A 263 -15.04 2.81 -6.78
C GLY A 263 -13.54 2.64 -6.94
N PHE A 264 -13.13 2.60 -8.19
CA PHE A 264 -11.74 2.56 -8.61
C PHE A 264 -11.52 3.46 -9.81
N GLY A 265 -10.57 4.39 -9.72
CA GLY A 265 -10.13 5.28 -10.78
C GLY A 265 -8.65 5.12 -11.10
N MET A 266 -8.31 5.35 -12.34
CA MET A 266 -6.93 5.36 -12.85
C MET A 266 -6.74 6.53 -13.79
N SER A 267 -5.51 7.06 -13.85
CA SER A 267 -5.08 8.04 -14.86
C SER A 267 -3.56 7.98 -15.05
N ALA A 268 -3.07 8.68 -16.05
CA ALA A 268 -1.65 8.92 -16.25
C ALA A 268 -1.39 10.43 -16.34
N ASP A 269 -0.24 10.89 -15.81
CA ASP A 269 0.19 12.29 -15.92
C ASP A 269 0.65 12.63 -17.33
N ALA A 270 1.28 11.68 -18.02
CA ALA A 270 1.90 11.87 -19.34
C ALA A 270 2.83 13.09 -19.38
N TYR A 271 3.67 13.23 -18.36
CA TYR A 271 4.49 14.43 -18.15
C TYR A 271 5.98 14.11 -17.94
N HIS A 272 6.34 13.49 -16.82
CA HIS A 272 7.73 13.23 -16.43
C HIS A 272 7.87 11.87 -15.73
N MET A 273 9.07 11.25 -15.78
CA MET A 273 9.31 9.93 -15.19
C MET A 273 9.12 9.90 -13.66
N THR A 274 9.45 10.98 -12.96
CA THR A 274 9.45 10.99 -11.48
C THR A 274 8.75 12.19 -10.86
N ALA A 275 8.60 13.31 -11.58
CA ALA A 275 7.98 14.51 -11.07
C ALA A 275 6.46 14.53 -11.36
N PRO A 276 5.60 14.88 -10.39
CA PRO A 276 4.19 15.09 -10.61
C PRO A 276 3.95 16.37 -11.43
N LEU A 277 2.76 16.47 -12.04
CA LEU A 277 2.27 17.75 -12.57
C LEU A 277 2.04 18.73 -11.41
N GLU A 278 2.60 19.94 -11.49
CA GLU A 278 2.47 20.98 -10.44
C GLU A 278 1.01 21.31 -10.13
N ASN A 279 0.15 21.30 -11.14
CA ASN A 279 -1.28 21.56 -10.98
C ASN A 279 -2.10 20.33 -10.52
N GLY A 280 -1.44 19.18 -10.27
CA GLY A 280 -2.06 17.93 -9.80
C GLY A 280 -3.12 17.34 -10.74
N ASP A 281 -3.10 17.65 -12.05
CA ASP A 281 -4.20 17.28 -12.96
C ASP A 281 -4.41 15.78 -13.11
N GLY A 282 -3.34 14.99 -13.19
CA GLY A 282 -3.45 13.52 -13.26
C GLY A 282 -4.13 12.95 -12.03
N ALA A 283 -3.67 13.32 -10.86
CA ALA A 283 -4.27 12.91 -9.58
C ALA A 283 -5.74 13.35 -9.45
N ARG A 284 -6.06 14.61 -9.86
CA ARG A 284 -7.44 15.11 -9.92
C ARG A 284 -8.33 14.24 -10.79
N ARG A 285 -7.89 13.96 -12.03
CA ARG A 285 -8.65 13.10 -12.97
C ARG A 285 -8.87 11.71 -12.43
N CYS A 286 -7.88 11.15 -11.72
CA CYS A 286 -7.96 9.87 -11.07
C CYS A 286 -9.03 9.84 -9.99
N MET A 287 -9.03 10.82 -9.06
CA MET A 287 -10.05 10.95 -8.01
C MET A 287 -11.46 11.12 -8.59
N ILE A 288 -11.62 11.99 -9.58
CA ILE A 288 -12.94 12.19 -10.26
C ILE A 288 -13.39 10.88 -10.92
N SER A 289 -12.50 10.16 -11.60
CA SER A 289 -12.81 8.86 -12.20
C SER A 289 -13.28 7.84 -11.15
N ALA A 290 -12.62 7.79 -9.98
CA ALA A 290 -12.99 6.90 -8.90
C ALA A 290 -14.36 7.25 -8.30
N MET A 291 -14.64 8.53 -8.04
CA MET A 291 -15.93 9.00 -7.54
C MET A 291 -17.05 8.74 -8.56
N THR A 292 -16.80 9.00 -9.84
CA THR A 292 -17.76 8.68 -10.92
C THR A 292 -18.04 7.18 -10.98
N ASN A 293 -17.01 6.34 -10.88
CA ASN A 293 -17.18 4.89 -10.82
C ASN A 293 -17.93 4.45 -9.57
N ALA A 294 -17.72 5.14 -8.43
CA ALA A 294 -18.45 4.92 -7.18
C ALA A 294 -19.92 5.37 -7.24
N GLY A 295 -20.27 6.24 -8.18
CA GLY A 295 -21.61 6.88 -8.23
C GLY A 295 -21.84 7.88 -7.11
N ILE A 296 -20.77 8.53 -6.61
CA ILE A 296 -20.84 9.51 -5.54
C ILE A 296 -20.44 10.91 -6.03
N ASN A 297 -20.90 11.93 -5.33
CA ASN A 297 -20.48 13.30 -5.50
C ASN A 297 -19.33 13.66 -4.54
N ALA A 298 -18.64 14.74 -4.83
CA ALA A 298 -17.52 15.23 -4.02
C ALA A 298 -17.91 15.52 -2.56
N ASP A 299 -19.10 16.05 -2.32
CA ASP A 299 -19.63 16.41 -1.00
C ASP A 299 -19.96 15.19 -0.08
N GLN A 300 -19.86 13.99 -0.61
CA GLN A 300 -20.05 12.74 0.16
C GLN A 300 -18.73 12.17 0.72
N VAL A 301 -17.57 12.72 0.33
CA VAL A 301 -16.26 12.28 0.83
C VAL A 301 -16.01 12.88 2.21
N ASP A 302 -15.74 12.04 3.20
CA ASP A 302 -15.44 12.47 4.58
C ASP A 302 -13.94 12.47 4.89
N TYR A 303 -13.20 11.53 4.27
CA TYR A 303 -11.82 11.25 4.62
C TYR A 303 -10.99 10.85 3.40
N VAL A 304 -9.74 11.33 3.35
CA VAL A 304 -8.75 10.97 2.33
C VAL A 304 -7.49 10.44 3.00
N ASN A 305 -7.17 9.17 2.78
CA ASN A 305 -5.82 8.66 3.01
C ASN A 305 -4.99 8.98 1.77
N ALA A 306 -4.15 9.98 1.88
CA ALA A 306 -3.39 10.54 0.78
C ALA A 306 -2.18 9.69 0.40
N HIS A 307 -1.60 9.98 -0.74
CA HIS A 307 -0.27 9.49 -1.09
C HIS A 307 0.79 10.11 -0.18
N GLY A 308 0.80 11.43 0.02
CA GLY A 308 1.50 12.18 1.03
C GLY A 308 2.88 11.62 1.41
N THR A 309 3.88 11.78 0.52
CA THR A 309 5.19 11.12 0.66
C THR A 309 6.22 11.90 1.46
N SER A 310 5.91 13.12 1.90
CA SER A 310 6.88 14.05 2.52
C SER A 310 7.88 14.64 1.50
N THR A 311 7.49 14.70 0.23
CA THR A 311 8.28 15.37 -0.81
C THR A 311 7.74 16.79 -1.06
N PRO A 312 8.62 17.80 -1.27
CA PRO A 312 8.17 19.17 -1.46
C PRO A 312 7.13 19.34 -2.58
N LEU A 313 7.38 18.77 -3.75
CA LEU A 313 6.50 18.88 -4.91
C LEU A 313 5.29 17.94 -4.84
N GLY A 314 5.48 16.72 -4.35
CA GLY A 314 4.42 15.70 -4.32
C GLY A 314 3.26 16.09 -3.41
N ASP A 315 3.56 16.51 -2.20
CA ASP A 315 2.55 16.87 -1.21
C ASP A 315 1.76 18.13 -1.61
N LEU A 316 2.43 19.10 -2.22
CA LEU A 316 1.79 20.30 -2.75
C LEU A 316 0.87 19.95 -3.93
N ALA A 317 1.37 19.19 -4.90
CA ALA A 317 0.58 18.77 -6.06
C ALA A 317 -0.66 17.95 -5.66
N GLU A 318 -0.55 17.10 -4.66
CA GLU A 318 -1.69 16.33 -4.13
C GLU A 318 -2.70 17.24 -3.42
N THR A 319 -2.24 18.21 -2.63
CA THR A 319 -3.11 19.24 -2.02
C THR A 319 -3.94 19.98 -3.09
N VAL A 320 -3.28 20.44 -4.15
CA VAL A 320 -3.94 21.10 -5.29
C VAL A 320 -4.93 20.15 -5.97
N ALA A 321 -4.55 18.89 -6.17
CA ALA A 321 -5.41 17.88 -6.80
C ALA A 321 -6.67 17.61 -5.99
N ILE A 322 -6.56 17.46 -4.66
CA ILE A 322 -7.69 17.23 -3.74
C ILE A 322 -8.64 18.46 -3.80
N LYS A 323 -8.11 19.67 -3.68
CA LYS A 323 -8.92 20.90 -3.78
C LYS A 323 -9.65 21.01 -5.11
N ARG A 324 -8.99 20.67 -6.22
CA ARG A 324 -9.61 20.69 -7.56
C ARG A 324 -10.60 19.56 -7.80
N ALA A 325 -10.44 18.42 -7.17
CA ALA A 325 -11.35 17.27 -7.30
C ALA A 325 -12.62 17.44 -6.45
N LEU A 326 -12.49 18.00 -5.24
CA LEU A 326 -13.58 18.11 -4.27
C LEU A 326 -14.18 19.53 -4.20
N GLY A 327 -13.58 20.52 -4.87
CA GLY A 327 -14.05 21.91 -4.82
C GLY A 327 -14.03 22.48 -3.38
N ASP A 328 -15.02 23.29 -3.04
CA ASP A 328 -15.13 23.92 -1.72
C ASP A 328 -15.26 22.89 -0.58
N HIS A 329 -15.73 21.66 -0.88
CA HIS A 329 -15.87 20.60 0.09
C HIS A 329 -14.52 20.11 0.64
N ALA A 330 -13.42 20.30 -0.08
CA ALA A 330 -12.07 19.94 0.36
C ALA A 330 -11.68 20.53 1.73
N LYS A 331 -12.30 21.63 2.15
CA LYS A 331 -12.09 22.25 3.47
C LYS A 331 -12.85 21.58 4.61
N ASN A 332 -13.77 20.68 4.29
CA ASN A 332 -14.65 20.01 5.26
C ASN A 332 -14.23 18.56 5.52
N ILE A 333 -13.22 18.05 4.83
CA ILE A 333 -12.72 16.68 4.96
C ILE A 333 -11.45 16.63 5.82
N VAL A 334 -11.15 15.44 6.30
CA VAL A 334 -9.85 15.14 6.91
C VAL A 334 -8.98 14.39 5.92
N VAL A 335 -7.74 14.85 5.76
CA VAL A 335 -6.70 14.19 4.95
C VAL A 335 -5.63 13.66 5.90
N ASN A 336 -5.04 12.50 5.63
CA ASN A 336 -3.85 12.08 6.37
C ASN A 336 -2.87 11.30 5.49
N SER A 337 -1.63 11.18 5.99
CA SER A 337 -0.65 10.24 5.45
C SER A 337 -0.03 9.41 6.56
N THR A 338 -0.27 8.11 6.54
CA THR A 338 0.36 7.15 7.46
C THR A 338 1.84 6.92 7.14
N LYS A 339 2.33 7.39 5.99
CA LYS A 339 3.76 7.37 5.65
C LYS A 339 4.61 8.20 6.60
N SER A 340 4.01 9.15 7.34
CA SER A 340 4.70 9.84 8.43
C SER A 340 5.22 8.88 9.52
N MET A 341 4.60 7.69 9.65
CA MET A 341 4.93 6.68 10.65
C MET A 341 5.60 5.43 10.05
N THR A 342 5.16 4.99 8.88
CA THR A 342 5.65 3.75 8.25
C THR A 342 6.79 3.97 7.26
N GLY A 343 7.03 5.20 6.81
CA GLY A 343 7.76 5.43 5.60
C GLY A 343 6.97 5.00 4.36
N HIS A 344 7.60 5.04 3.21
CA HIS A 344 7.00 4.72 1.91
C HIS A 344 7.39 3.30 1.47
N LEU A 345 6.44 2.37 1.49
CA LEU A 345 6.65 0.97 1.12
C LEU A 345 6.63 0.73 -0.40
N LEU A 346 6.75 1.77 -1.21
CA LEU A 346 6.70 1.66 -2.68
C LEU A 346 5.49 0.84 -3.15
N GLY A 347 5.72 -0.33 -3.78
CA GLY A 347 4.64 -1.20 -4.26
C GLY A 347 3.74 -1.78 -3.17
N GLY A 348 4.25 -1.94 -1.95
CA GLY A 348 3.48 -2.36 -0.78
C GLY A 348 2.60 -1.27 -0.18
N ALA A 349 2.93 0.01 -0.43
CA ALA A 349 2.28 1.17 0.19
C ALA A 349 0.76 1.21 -0.04
N GLY A 350 0.33 1.06 -1.30
CA GLY A 350 -1.09 1.08 -1.66
C GLY A 350 -1.91 -0.01 -0.96
N GLY A 351 -1.32 -1.19 -0.75
CA GLY A 351 -1.94 -2.30 0.00
C GLY A 351 -2.08 -1.97 1.49
N LEU A 352 -0.97 -1.62 2.16
CA LEU A 352 -0.96 -1.31 3.59
C LEU A 352 -1.89 -0.15 3.94
N GLU A 353 -1.80 0.94 3.19
CA GLU A 353 -2.60 2.13 3.42
C GLU A 353 -4.09 1.91 3.12
N SER A 354 -4.43 1.01 2.19
CA SER A 354 -5.82 0.59 1.98
C SER A 354 -6.37 -0.19 3.18
N VAL A 355 -5.56 -1.06 3.81
CA VAL A 355 -5.92 -1.72 5.08
C VAL A 355 -6.21 -0.67 6.16
N PHE A 356 -5.36 0.35 6.30
CA PHE A 356 -5.57 1.42 7.27
C PHE A 356 -6.79 2.30 6.93
N THR A 357 -7.05 2.55 5.65
CA THR A 357 -8.24 3.30 5.20
C THR A 357 -9.54 2.56 5.55
N VAL A 358 -9.58 1.26 5.31
CA VAL A 358 -10.72 0.40 5.68
C VAL A 358 -10.91 0.37 7.20
N LEU A 359 -9.82 0.31 7.96
CA LEU A 359 -9.90 0.38 9.43
C LEU A 359 -10.34 1.76 9.93
N ALA A 360 -9.89 2.85 9.32
CA ALA A 360 -10.35 4.19 9.66
C ALA A 360 -11.86 4.32 9.49
N LEU A 361 -12.37 3.84 8.35
CA LEU A 361 -13.80 3.79 8.07
C LEU A 361 -14.56 2.85 9.05
N HIS A 362 -14.02 1.67 9.35
CA HIS A 362 -14.67 0.69 10.22
C HIS A 362 -14.67 1.13 11.69
N LYS A 363 -13.57 1.74 12.16
CA LYS A 363 -13.37 2.19 13.54
C LYS A 363 -13.81 3.63 13.78
N GLN A 364 -14.13 4.39 12.73
CA GLN A 364 -14.54 5.80 12.80
C GLN A 364 -13.46 6.69 13.42
N VAL A 365 -12.19 6.42 13.08
CA VAL A 365 -11.00 7.16 13.56
C VAL A 365 -10.07 7.45 12.41
N SER A 366 -9.70 8.72 12.21
CA SER A 366 -8.58 9.10 11.35
C SER A 366 -7.27 8.94 12.11
N PRO A 367 -6.31 8.12 11.64
CA PRO A 367 -4.94 8.18 12.15
C PRO A 367 -4.32 9.56 11.91
N PRO A 368 -3.33 9.99 12.69
CA PRO A 368 -2.68 11.27 12.48
C PRO A 368 -1.70 11.22 11.30
N THR A 369 -1.39 12.39 10.76
CA THR A 369 -0.11 12.67 10.11
C THR A 369 0.80 13.24 11.18
N ILE A 370 1.81 12.47 11.61
CA ILE A 370 2.76 12.96 12.62
C ILE A 370 3.83 13.85 11.99
N ASN A 371 4.56 14.60 12.84
CA ASN A 371 5.68 15.46 12.48
C ASN A 371 5.30 16.73 11.70
N ILE A 372 4.05 17.16 11.74
CA ILE A 372 3.66 18.49 11.28
C ILE A 372 3.91 19.46 12.43
N PHE A 373 5.10 20.06 12.47
CA PHE A 373 5.47 21.08 13.46
C PHE A 373 5.18 22.48 12.95
N ASN A 374 5.30 22.68 11.63
CA ASN A 374 5.06 23.91 10.94
C ASN A 374 4.42 23.62 9.58
N GLN A 375 3.08 23.59 9.56
CA GLN A 375 2.35 23.26 8.33
C GLN A 375 2.71 24.24 7.22
N ASP A 376 3.02 23.72 6.03
CA ASP A 376 3.29 24.53 4.85
C ASP A 376 2.05 25.38 4.48
N PRO A 377 2.16 26.71 4.41
CA PRO A 377 1.02 27.57 4.12
C PRO A 377 0.35 27.32 2.77
N ASP A 378 1.07 26.74 1.79
CA ASP A 378 0.51 26.35 0.50
C ASP A 378 -0.25 25.01 0.58
N CYS A 379 -0.07 24.27 1.66
CA CYS A 379 -0.77 23.04 2.00
C CYS A 379 -1.82 23.33 3.09
N ASP A 380 -2.96 23.89 2.71
CA ASP A 380 -3.96 24.54 3.58
C ASP A 380 -5.18 23.67 3.92
N LEU A 381 -5.06 22.33 3.86
CA LEU A 381 -6.12 21.40 4.26
C LEU A 381 -5.95 20.95 5.72
N ASP A 382 -6.94 20.22 6.25
CA ASP A 382 -6.86 19.56 7.56
C ASP A 382 -6.17 18.20 7.41
N TYR A 383 -4.91 18.13 7.84
CA TYR A 383 -4.08 16.91 7.71
C TYR A 383 -4.10 16.00 8.95
N CYS A 384 -5.05 16.18 9.86
CA CYS A 384 -5.11 15.42 11.11
C CYS A 384 -3.76 15.45 11.86
N ALA A 385 -3.21 16.66 12.05
CA ALA A 385 -1.82 16.83 12.50
C ALA A 385 -1.59 16.24 13.91
N ASN A 386 -0.60 15.36 14.01
CA ASN A 386 0.03 14.80 15.20
C ASN A 386 -0.86 13.98 16.15
N VAL A 387 -2.17 14.09 16.11
CA VAL A 387 -3.11 13.37 17.01
C VAL A 387 -4.22 12.74 16.22
N ALA A 388 -4.50 11.45 16.48
CA ALA A 388 -5.63 10.74 15.87
C ALA A 388 -6.96 11.40 16.27
N ARG A 389 -7.94 11.33 15.37
CA ARG A 389 -9.23 11.99 15.56
C ARG A 389 -10.39 11.01 15.38
N GLU A 390 -11.26 10.89 16.38
CA GLU A 390 -12.57 10.27 16.22
C GLU A 390 -13.45 11.16 15.34
N MET A 391 -14.05 10.58 14.32
CA MET A 391 -14.92 11.31 13.38
C MET A 391 -15.86 10.36 12.65
N SER A 392 -16.99 10.88 12.19
CA SER A 392 -17.89 10.11 11.33
C SER A 392 -17.30 9.99 9.93
N ILE A 393 -17.06 8.76 9.48
CA ILE A 393 -16.57 8.45 8.13
C ILE A 393 -17.58 7.52 7.47
N LYS A 394 -18.26 7.99 6.44
CA LYS A 394 -19.16 7.20 5.60
C LYS A 394 -18.51 6.79 4.30
N VAL A 395 -17.70 7.71 3.74
CA VAL A 395 -16.96 7.52 2.50
C VAL A 395 -15.51 7.92 2.70
N ALA A 396 -14.61 6.99 2.41
CA ALA A 396 -13.17 7.17 2.48
C ALA A 396 -12.54 7.02 1.09
N VAL A 397 -11.61 7.89 0.76
CA VAL A 397 -10.82 7.85 -0.47
C VAL A 397 -9.39 7.48 -0.13
N LYS A 398 -8.77 6.61 -0.93
CA LYS A 398 -7.35 6.25 -0.85
C LYS A 398 -6.66 6.57 -2.16
N ASN A 399 -5.60 7.39 -2.10
CA ASN A 399 -4.79 7.78 -3.25
C ASN A 399 -3.42 7.11 -3.25
N SER A 400 -2.95 6.69 -4.41
CA SER A 400 -1.54 6.35 -4.66
C SER A 400 -1.11 6.91 -6.01
N PHE A 401 0.07 7.53 -6.03
CA PHE A 401 0.68 8.09 -7.23
C PHE A 401 2.10 7.54 -7.35
N GLY A 402 2.54 7.20 -8.56
CA GLY A 402 3.79 6.50 -8.75
C GLY A 402 4.66 7.08 -9.86
N PHE A 403 5.95 6.76 -9.79
CA PHE A 403 6.88 7.01 -10.87
C PHE A 403 6.34 6.44 -12.18
N GLY A 404 6.61 7.12 -13.30
CA GLY A 404 5.96 6.89 -14.57
C GLY A 404 4.65 7.66 -14.75
N GLY A 405 4.26 8.49 -13.75
CA GLY A 405 3.02 9.27 -13.78
C GLY A 405 1.76 8.42 -13.66
N THR A 406 1.86 7.25 -13.03
CA THR A 406 0.71 6.34 -12.82
C THR A 406 -0.05 6.74 -11.57
N ASN A 407 -1.38 6.91 -11.69
CA ASN A 407 -2.26 7.35 -10.61
C ASN A 407 -3.36 6.33 -10.35
N GLY A 408 -3.65 6.06 -9.09
CA GLY A 408 -4.72 5.19 -8.63
C GLY A 408 -5.49 5.80 -7.46
N THR A 409 -6.81 5.64 -7.46
CA THR A 409 -7.70 6.04 -6.37
C THR A 409 -8.74 4.96 -6.13
N LEU A 410 -8.91 4.55 -4.86
CA LEU A 410 -10.00 3.70 -4.40
C LEU A 410 -10.98 4.52 -3.57
N VAL A 411 -12.26 4.15 -3.65
CA VAL A 411 -13.33 4.70 -2.81
C VAL A 411 -13.94 3.57 -2.01
N PHE A 412 -13.93 3.71 -0.70
CA PHE A 412 -14.56 2.76 0.24
C PHE A 412 -15.76 3.41 0.91
N GLY A 413 -16.82 2.63 1.11
CA GLY A 413 -18.02 3.05 1.81
C GLY A 413 -18.32 2.21 3.03
N LYS A 414 -18.96 2.83 4.02
CA LYS A 414 -19.49 2.15 5.19
C LYS A 414 -20.75 1.35 4.79
N ILE A 415 -20.88 0.13 5.28
CA ILE A 415 -22.07 -0.73 5.13
C ILE A 415 -22.99 -0.58 6.34
#